data_7af1156559ab54ce57ff905fe6ec0b29
#
_entry.id   7af1156559ab54ce57ff905fe6ec0b29
#
_cell.length_a   1.000
_cell.length_b   1.000
_cell.length_c   1.000
_cell.angle_alpha   90.00
_cell.angle_beta   90.00
_cell.angle_gamma   90.00
#
_symmetry.space_group_name_H-M   'P 1'
#
loop_
_entity.id
_entity.type
_entity.pdbx_description
1 polymer ?
#
loop_
_entity_poly.entity_id
_entity_poly.type
_entity_poly.pdbx_seq_one_letter_code
_entity_poly.pdbx_strand_id
1 'polypeptide(L)'
;MDILSVGEIVIDFLPGGPGVYIRKPGGAPANVAVAMSRLGRGAAFCGCAGDDDFGRFLLDTLRQNGVLPLLKLTKEAITTMAFVSLNEYGERSFTFARKPGADMYLTAAQVEAADISRFGIVHAGSCSLSGGSAAEATVYALKEAARQRKLVSFDVNYRDLLWDGDRAAAAKAVQSVLPYVDLLKVSDDETDMVGGEEVLPLLRERYGISAVVETLG
;
A
#
# COMPACT_ATOMS: atom_id res chain seq x y z
N MET A 1 1.13 -9.11 17.96
CA MET A 1 0.21 -9.11 16.79
C MET A 1 0.94 -9.72 15.60
N ASP A 2 0.21 -10.23 14.59
CA ASP A 2 0.88 -10.95 13.51
C ASP A 2 1.42 -9.99 12.45
N ILE A 3 0.62 -8.99 12.02
CA ILE A 3 0.99 -8.12 10.90
C ILE A 3 0.73 -6.64 11.19
N LEU A 4 1.66 -5.78 10.75
CA LEU A 4 1.49 -4.34 10.55
C LEU A 4 1.51 -4.06 9.05
N SER A 5 0.40 -3.57 8.50
CA SER A 5 0.37 -3.03 7.14
C SER A 5 0.58 -1.53 7.18
N VAL A 6 1.47 -1.02 6.33
CA VAL A 6 1.87 0.39 6.29
C VAL A 6 1.64 0.94 4.88
N GLY A 7 0.94 2.05 4.76
CA GLY A 7 0.77 2.71 3.46
C GLY A 7 -0.58 3.40 3.29
N GLU A 8 -1.08 3.38 2.06
CA GLU A 8 -2.29 4.09 1.67
C GLU A 8 -3.57 3.39 2.12
N ILE A 9 -4.55 4.20 2.46
CA ILE A 9 -5.96 3.86 2.59
C ILE A 9 -6.77 4.93 1.87
N VAL A 10 -7.71 4.51 1.03
CA VAL A 10 -8.41 5.41 0.09
C VAL A 10 -9.89 5.07 0.02
N ILE A 11 -10.66 5.93 -0.61
CA ILE A 11 -12.02 5.63 -1.02
C ILE A 11 -12.04 5.26 -2.50
N ASP A 12 -12.54 4.08 -2.82
CA ASP A 12 -12.85 3.68 -4.19
C ASP A 12 -14.32 3.99 -4.50
N PHE A 13 -14.56 4.79 -5.55
CA PHE A 13 -15.87 5.03 -6.11
C PHE A 13 -16.07 4.14 -7.33
N LEU A 14 -16.87 3.09 -7.16
CA LEU A 14 -17.17 2.10 -8.20
C LEU A 14 -18.45 2.48 -8.93
N PRO A 15 -18.57 2.23 -10.26
CA PRO A 15 -19.82 2.42 -10.99
C PRO A 15 -20.97 1.63 -10.36
N GLY A 16 -22.08 2.32 -10.08
CA GLY A 16 -23.32 1.72 -9.52
C GLY A 16 -24.51 1.83 -10.45
N GLY A 17 -24.29 2.24 -11.71
CA GLY A 17 -25.29 2.52 -12.72
C GLY A 17 -25.17 3.95 -13.28
N PRO A 18 -26.02 4.38 -14.21
CA PRO A 18 -25.95 5.71 -14.82
C PRO A 18 -25.99 6.83 -13.76
N GLY A 19 -24.93 7.62 -13.70
CA GLY A 19 -24.80 8.75 -12.77
C GLY A 19 -24.63 8.37 -11.28
N VAL A 20 -24.42 7.09 -10.96
CA VAL A 20 -24.29 6.60 -9.56
C VAL A 20 -22.91 6.00 -9.32
N TYR A 21 -22.29 6.39 -8.21
CA TYR A 21 -21.09 5.75 -7.68
C TYR A 21 -21.35 5.10 -6.32
N ILE A 22 -20.81 3.91 -6.13
CA ILE A 22 -20.85 3.19 -4.86
C ILE A 22 -19.51 3.37 -4.16
N ARG A 23 -19.52 3.98 -2.98
CA ARG A 23 -18.35 4.16 -2.13
C ARG A 23 -17.91 2.83 -1.52
N LYS A 24 -16.64 2.49 -1.66
CA LYS A 24 -15.98 1.34 -1.03
C LYS A 24 -14.67 1.77 -0.34
N PRO A 25 -14.29 1.11 0.77
CA PRO A 25 -12.94 1.27 1.29
C PRO A 25 -11.94 0.60 0.35
N GLY A 26 -10.78 1.23 0.13
CA GLY A 26 -9.69 0.78 -0.73
C GLY A 26 -8.32 1.03 -0.12
N GLY A 27 -7.28 0.81 -0.91
CA GLY A 27 -5.89 0.84 -0.49
C GLY A 27 -5.32 -0.56 -0.28
N ALA A 28 -4.27 -0.92 -1.03
CA ALA A 28 -3.75 -2.28 -1.03
C ALA A 28 -3.25 -2.72 0.37
N PRO A 29 -2.44 -1.94 1.11
CA PRO A 29 -2.02 -2.33 2.46
C PRO A 29 -3.20 -2.43 3.44
N ALA A 30 -4.20 -1.56 3.34
CA ALA A 30 -5.40 -1.63 4.17
C ALA A 30 -6.20 -2.90 3.89
N ASN A 31 -6.32 -3.30 2.62
CA ASN A 31 -6.98 -4.55 2.22
C ASN A 31 -6.25 -5.77 2.77
N VAL A 32 -4.90 -5.78 2.78
CA VAL A 32 -4.11 -6.85 3.40
C VAL A 32 -4.39 -6.94 4.90
N ALA A 33 -4.41 -5.81 5.63
CA ALA A 33 -4.72 -5.81 7.05
C ALA A 33 -6.12 -6.38 7.34
N VAL A 34 -7.13 -5.99 6.55
CA VAL A 34 -8.50 -6.50 6.67
C VAL A 34 -8.58 -7.99 6.35
N ALA A 35 -7.90 -8.44 5.28
CA ALA A 35 -7.86 -9.85 4.91
C ALA A 35 -7.23 -10.71 6.01
N MET A 36 -6.11 -10.28 6.57
CA MET A 36 -5.44 -10.98 7.67
C MET A 36 -6.33 -11.07 8.92
N SER A 37 -7.00 -9.98 9.27
CA SER A 37 -7.93 -9.97 10.39
C SER A 37 -9.11 -10.95 10.18
N ARG A 38 -9.69 -10.96 8.97
CA ARG A 38 -10.78 -11.91 8.61
C ARG A 38 -10.33 -13.38 8.62
N LEU A 39 -9.03 -13.62 8.39
CA LEU A 39 -8.41 -14.95 8.53
C LEU A 39 -8.04 -15.29 9.98
N GLY A 40 -8.49 -14.50 10.96
CA GLY A 40 -8.27 -14.73 12.39
C GLY A 40 -6.87 -14.36 12.88
N ARG A 41 -6.14 -13.52 12.14
CA ARG A 41 -4.82 -13.03 12.54
C ARG A 41 -4.89 -11.64 13.16
N GLY A 42 -4.00 -11.36 14.10
CA GLY A 42 -3.89 -10.04 14.72
C GLY A 42 -3.29 -9.03 13.76
N ALA A 43 -4.10 -8.13 13.20
CA ALA A 43 -3.69 -7.16 12.20
C ALA A 43 -3.78 -5.71 12.72
N ALA A 44 -2.82 -4.88 12.31
CA ALA A 44 -2.84 -3.43 12.48
C ALA A 44 -2.60 -2.74 11.12
N PHE A 45 -3.14 -1.55 10.97
CA PHE A 45 -2.90 -0.70 9.82
C PHE A 45 -2.36 0.66 10.25
N CYS A 46 -1.20 1.06 9.72
CA CYS A 46 -0.57 2.37 9.93
C CYS A 46 -0.62 3.19 8.64
N GLY A 47 -1.28 4.35 8.69
CA GLY A 47 -1.47 5.21 7.53
C GLY A 47 -1.99 6.59 7.91
N CYS A 48 -2.39 7.37 6.90
CA CYS A 48 -2.99 8.68 7.07
C CYS A 48 -4.21 8.84 6.17
N ALA A 49 -5.27 9.48 6.68
CA ALA A 49 -6.47 9.85 5.94
C ALA A 49 -6.87 11.28 6.30
N GLY A 50 -7.79 11.89 5.55
CA GLY A 50 -8.30 13.22 5.84
C GLY A 50 -9.13 13.26 7.13
N ASP A 51 -9.12 14.39 7.84
CA ASP A 51 -10.07 14.65 8.92
C ASP A 51 -11.41 15.09 8.31
N ASP A 52 -12.00 14.20 7.54
CA ASP A 52 -13.26 14.34 6.82
C ASP A 52 -14.16 13.12 7.02
N ASP A 53 -15.36 13.12 6.43
CA ASP A 53 -16.30 12.01 6.56
C ASP A 53 -15.81 10.71 5.92
N PHE A 54 -14.94 10.82 4.90
CA PHE A 54 -14.34 9.65 4.27
C PHE A 54 -13.24 9.03 5.15
N GLY A 55 -12.38 9.87 5.76
CA GLY A 55 -11.36 9.37 6.69
C GLY A 55 -11.98 8.72 7.92
N ARG A 56 -13.06 9.29 8.48
CA ARG A 56 -13.81 8.70 9.58
C ARG A 56 -14.46 7.36 9.18
N PHE A 57 -15.04 7.29 7.98
CA PHE A 57 -15.57 6.04 7.43
C PHE A 57 -14.48 4.96 7.31
N LEU A 58 -13.29 5.29 6.81
CA LEU A 58 -12.18 4.35 6.70
C LEU A 58 -11.69 3.87 8.07
N LEU A 59 -11.59 4.78 9.05
CA LEU A 59 -11.24 4.45 10.42
C LEU A 59 -12.23 3.45 11.03
N ASP A 60 -13.53 3.70 10.86
CA ASP A 60 -14.58 2.82 11.36
C ASP A 60 -14.61 1.48 10.62
N THR A 61 -14.32 1.48 9.32
CA THR A 61 -14.18 0.24 8.53
C THR A 61 -13.06 -0.64 9.07
N LEU A 62 -11.89 -0.09 9.40
CA LEU A 62 -10.81 -0.85 10.04
C LEU A 62 -11.26 -1.47 11.36
N ARG A 63 -11.89 -0.69 12.23
CA ARG A 63 -12.42 -1.15 13.53
C ARG A 63 -13.45 -2.27 13.40
N GLN A 64 -14.41 -2.11 12.49
CA GLN A 64 -15.46 -3.09 12.22
C GLN A 64 -14.93 -4.42 11.69
N ASN A 65 -13.77 -4.38 11.01
CA ASN A 65 -13.08 -5.59 10.54
C ASN A 65 -12.05 -6.13 11.53
N GLY A 66 -12.00 -5.63 12.78
CA GLY A 66 -11.08 -6.12 13.81
C GLY A 66 -9.61 -5.74 13.60
N VAL A 67 -9.33 -4.78 12.72
CA VAL A 67 -7.98 -4.25 12.50
C VAL A 67 -7.70 -3.16 13.54
N LEU A 68 -6.55 -3.22 14.22
CA LEU A 68 -6.08 -2.14 15.08
C LEU A 68 -5.74 -0.91 14.22
N PRO A 69 -6.51 0.19 14.31
CA PRO A 69 -6.24 1.34 13.49
C PRO A 69 -5.16 2.23 14.12
N LEU A 70 -3.99 2.27 13.51
CA LEU A 70 -2.93 3.25 13.77
C LEU A 70 -3.00 4.35 12.70
N LEU A 71 -4.23 4.75 12.39
CA LEU A 71 -4.58 5.72 11.34
C LEU A 71 -4.64 7.12 11.93
N LYS A 72 -3.83 8.03 11.39
CA LYS A 72 -3.89 9.46 11.70
C LYS A 72 -4.88 10.15 10.76
N LEU A 73 -5.73 11.01 11.32
CA LEU A 73 -6.54 11.95 10.54
C LEU A 73 -5.82 13.30 10.45
N THR A 74 -5.68 13.85 9.24
CA THR A 74 -5.01 15.13 8.98
C THR A 74 -5.95 16.15 8.35
N LYS A 75 -5.73 17.42 8.67
CA LYS A 75 -6.43 18.56 8.05
C LYS A 75 -5.68 19.13 6.85
N GLU A 76 -4.47 18.64 6.59
CA GLU A 76 -3.57 19.15 5.53
C GLU A 76 -4.06 18.77 4.11
N ALA A 77 -4.83 17.68 4.00
CA ALA A 77 -5.37 17.20 2.74
C ALA A 77 -6.66 16.40 2.97
N ILE A 78 -7.47 16.30 1.92
CA ILE A 78 -8.66 15.43 1.91
C ILE A 78 -8.25 13.96 1.80
N THR A 79 -9.13 13.07 2.27
CA THR A 79 -8.97 11.62 2.03
C THR A 79 -8.85 11.36 0.53
N THR A 80 -7.84 10.58 0.15
CA THR A 80 -7.62 10.20 -1.25
C THR A 80 -8.79 9.41 -1.80
N MET A 81 -9.24 9.77 -3.00
CA MET A 81 -10.34 9.12 -3.70
C MET A 81 -9.87 8.61 -5.05
N ALA A 82 -10.29 7.40 -5.40
CA ALA A 82 -10.13 6.80 -6.71
C ALA A 82 -11.52 6.60 -7.34
N PHE A 83 -11.73 7.14 -8.52
CA PHE A 83 -12.94 6.95 -9.30
C PHE A 83 -12.65 5.91 -10.38
N VAL A 84 -13.40 4.82 -10.35
CA VAL A 84 -13.33 3.76 -11.36
C VAL A 84 -14.36 4.04 -12.43
N SER A 85 -13.93 4.10 -13.67
CA SER A 85 -14.82 4.18 -14.84
C SER A 85 -14.67 2.92 -15.68
N LEU A 86 -15.74 2.51 -16.32
CA LEU A 86 -15.75 1.41 -17.29
C LEU A 86 -16.01 2.00 -18.68
N ASN A 87 -15.20 1.62 -19.65
CA ASN A 87 -15.49 1.94 -21.05
C ASN A 87 -16.54 0.96 -21.63
N GLU A 88 -16.92 1.14 -22.88
CA GLU A 88 -17.91 0.30 -23.59
C GLU A 88 -17.47 -1.18 -23.71
N TYR A 89 -16.19 -1.48 -23.56
CA TYR A 89 -15.63 -2.84 -23.59
C TYR A 89 -15.47 -3.45 -22.18
N GLY A 90 -15.89 -2.71 -21.12
CA GLY A 90 -15.76 -3.16 -19.73
C GLY A 90 -14.36 -2.98 -19.15
N GLU A 91 -13.44 -2.33 -19.84
CA GLU A 91 -12.12 -2.04 -19.34
C GLU A 91 -12.16 -0.93 -18.29
N ARG A 92 -11.38 -1.09 -17.24
CA ARG A 92 -11.32 -0.16 -16.11
C ARG A 92 -10.31 0.95 -16.37
N SER A 93 -10.75 2.18 -16.13
CA SER A 93 -9.86 3.33 -15.98
C SER A 93 -10.02 3.94 -14.59
N PHE A 94 -8.99 4.66 -14.13
CA PHE A 94 -8.96 5.26 -12.81
C PHE A 94 -8.72 6.77 -12.93
N THR A 95 -9.37 7.53 -12.06
CA THR A 95 -9.06 8.94 -11.84
C THR A 95 -8.83 9.13 -10.35
N PHE A 96 -7.70 9.72 -9.95
CA PHE A 96 -7.37 9.95 -8.55
C PHE A 96 -7.52 11.41 -8.16
N ALA A 97 -8.22 11.67 -7.04
CA ALA A 97 -8.14 12.93 -6.30
C ALA A 97 -7.08 12.78 -5.20
N ARG A 98 -5.80 13.02 -5.57
CA ARG A 98 -4.60 12.78 -4.73
C ARG A 98 -3.48 13.80 -5.01
N LYS A 99 -3.79 15.09 -5.17
CA LYS A 99 -2.74 16.10 -5.47
C LYS A 99 -2.81 17.29 -4.48
N PRO A 100 -2.28 17.14 -3.23
CA PRO A 100 -1.92 15.92 -2.50
C PRO A 100 -3.15 15.25 -1.90
N GLY A 101 -3.07 13.94 -1.66
CA GLY A 101 -4.02 13.18 -0.85
C GLY A 101 -3.51 12.98 0.57
N ALA A 102 -4.41 12.75 1.52
CA ALA A 102 -4.05 12.61 2.93
C ALA A 102 -3.13 11.42 3.22
N ASP A 103 -3.19 10.35 2.42
CA ASP A 103 -2.30 9.19 2.53
C ASP A 103 -0.83 9.54 2.35
N MET A 104 -0.51 10.62 1.61
CA MET A 104 0.85 11.11 1.40
C MET A 104 1.47 11.78 2.64
N TYR A 105 0.68 12.01 3.70
CA TYR A 105 1.12 12.64 4.95
C TYR A 105 1.45 11.65 6.06
N LEU A 106 1.54 10.36 5.77
CA LEU A 106 2.12 9.38 6.69
C LEU A 106 3.58 9.77 6.99
N THR A 107 3.98 9.74 8.26
CA THR A 107 5.31 10.12 8.70
C THR A 107 6.07 8.98 9.34
N ALA A 108 7.41 9.02 9.30
CA ALA A 108 8.27 8.05 10.00
C ALA A 108 7.99 8.01 11.52
N ALA A 109 7.70 9.16 12.13
CA ALA A 109 7.34 9.24 13.55
C ALA A 109 6.04 8.47 13.88
N GLN A 110 5.06 8.43 12.96
CA GLN A 110 3.87 7.60 13.15
C GLN A 110 4.18 6.11 13.08
N VAL A 111 5.07 5.70 12.17
CA VAL A 111 5.53 4.31 12.06
C VAL A 111 6.34 3.93 13.30
N GLU A 112 7.19 4.82 13.81
CA GLU A 112 7.93 4.61 15.05
C GLU A 112 6.98 4.42 16.25
N ALA A 113 5.96 5.26 16.37
CA ALA A 113 4.95 5.17 17.41
C ALA A 113 4.08 3.90 17.31
N ALA A 114 4.00 3.26 16.13
CA ALA A 114 3.34 1.97 15.95
C ALA A 114 4.07 0.81 16.65
N ASP A 115 5.35 0.99 16.95
CA ASP A 115 6.23 0.00 17.61
C ASP A 115 6.29 -1.33 16.84
N ILE A 116 7.12 -1.36 15.79
CA ILE A 116 7.31 -2.53 14.90
C ILE A 116 7.67 -3.80 15.69
N SER A 117 8.29 -3.66 16.89
CA SER A 117 8.68 -4.82 17.70
C SER A 117 7.51 -5.75 18.06
N ARG A 118 6.29 -5.20 18.13
CA ARG A 118 5.04 -5.89 18.47
C ARG A 118 4.52 -6.83 17.38
N PHE A 119 5.08 -6.77 16.16
CA PHE A 119 4.58 -7.49 14.99
C PHE A 119 5.58 -8.52 14.49
N GLY A 120 5.08 -9.59 13.90
CA GLY A 120 5.92 -10.60 13.24
C GLY A 120 6.21 -10.26 11.78
N ILE A 121 5.27 -9.56 11.13
CA ILE A 121 5.29 -9.21 9.70
C ILE A 121 5.06 -7.71 9.56
N VAL A 122 5.79 -7.07 8.64
CA VAL A 122 5.51 -5.71 8.14
C VAL A 122 5.24 -5.79 6.65
N HIS A 123 4.10 -5.25 6.22
CA HIS A 123 3.69 -5.23 4.82
C HIS A 123 3.56 -3.80 4.30
N ALA A 124 4.03 -3.55 3.08
CA ALA A 124 3.83 -2.28 2.36
C ALA A 124 3.73 -2.51 0.84
N GLY A 125 3.44 -1.44 0.10
CA GLY A 125 3.40 -1.45 -1.36
C GLY A 125 4.00 -0.19 -1.99
N SER A 126 4.17 -0.20 -3.32
CA SER A 126 4.82 0.91 -4.02
C SER A 126 4.00 2.20 -4.08
N CYS A 127 2.67 2.13 -3.94
CA CYS A 127 1.83 3.32 -4.01
C CYS A 127 2.21 4.38 -2.99
N SER A 128 2.63 3.97 -1.79
CA SER A 128 3.10 4.88 -0.73
C SER A 128 4.52 5.41 -0.98
N LEU A 129 5.30 4.81 -1.89
CA LEU A 129 6.61 5.32 -2.31
C LEU A 129 6.53 6.46 -3.32
N SER A 130 5.35 6.74 -3.89
CA SER A 130 5.17 7.69 -4.99
C SER A 130 5.33 9.17 -4.60
N GLY A 131 5.48 9.49 -3.30
CA GLY A 131 5.76 10.86 -2.87
C GLY A 131 5.27 11.21 -1.47
N GLY A 132 5.45 12.48 -1.10
CA GLY A 132 5.12 13.00 0.21
C GLY A 132 6.03 12.43 1.32
N SER A 133 5.69 12.69 2.57
CA SER A 133 6.37 12.06 3.72
C SER A 133 6.10 10.55 3.82
N ALA A 134 5.09 10.06 3.10
CA ALA A 134 4.74 8.63 3.07
C ALA A 134 5.85 7.78 2.45
N ALA A 135 6.56 8.30 1.44
CA ALA A 135 7.68 7.60 0.83
C ALA A 135 8.80 7.31 1.84
N GLU A 136 9.22 8.33 2.58
CA GLU A 136 10.23 8.18 3.63
C GLU A 136 9.75 7.27 4.77
N ALA A 137 8.48 7.42 5.19
CA ALA A 137 7.86 6.60 6.23
C ALA A 137 7.81 5.12 5.85
N THR A 138 7.50 4.82 4.59
CA THR A 138 7.44 3.45 4.06
C THR A 138 8.84 2.82 4.03
N VAL A 139 9.84 3.53 3.50
CA VAL A 139 11.23 3.07 3.51
C VAL A 139 11.71 2.84 4.94
N TYR A 140 11.39 3.75 5.88
CA TYR A 140 11.71 3.60 7.29
C TYR A 140 11.08 2.33 7.88
N ALA A 141 9.78 2.08 7.60
CA ALA A 141 9.09 0.89 8.09
C ALA A 141 9.76 -0.41 7.65
N LEU A 142 10.07 -0.53 6.35
CA LEU A 142 10.69 -1.73 5.78
C LEU A 142 12.12 -1.94 6.32
N LYS A 143 12.91 -0.87 6.36
CA LYS A 143 14.28 -0.90 6.89
C LYS A 143 14.32 -1.27 8.37
N GLU A 144 13.43 -0.68 9.17
CA GLU A 144 13.36 -0.94 10.60
C GLU A 144 12.85 -2.35 10.90
N ALA A 145 11.88 -2.86 10.10
CA ALA A 145 11.42 -4.23 10.19
C ALA A 145 12.56 -5.24 9.92
N ALA A 146 13.32 -5.02 8.84
CA ALA A 146 14.47 -5.86 8.49
C ALA A 146 15.54 -5.80 9.60
N ARG A 147 15.84 -4.61 10.14
CA ARG A 147 16.79 -4.43 11.26
C ARG A 147 16.35 -5.23 12.50
N GLN A 148 15.05 -5.30 12.78
CA GLN A 148 14.46 -6.06 13.88
C GLN A 148 14.20 -7.54 13.52
N ARG A 149 14.65 -8.02 12.35
CA ARG A 149 14.45 -9.40 11.88
C ARG A 149 12.97 -9.81 11.81
N LYS A 150 12.10 -8.87 11.46
CA LYS A 150 10.70 -9.15 11.12
C LYS A 150 10.61 -9.60 9.68
N LEU A 151 9.61 -10.42 9.35
CA LEU A 151 9.32 -10.75 7.96
C LEU A 151 8.79 -9.50 7.24
N VAL A 152 9.42 -9.13 6.15
CA VAL A 152 9.04 -7.98 5.31
C VAL A 152 8.35 -8.48 4.05
N SER A 153 7.09 -8.11 3.90
CA SER A 153 6.27 -8.39 2.71
C SER A 153 6.07 -7.11 1.90
N PHE A 154 6.32 -7.18 0.60
CA PHE A 154 6.16 -6.05 -0.29
C PHE A 154 5.38 -6.43 -1.55
N ASP A 155 4.35 -5.65 -1.91
CA ASP A 155 3.60 -5.76 -3.16
C ASP A 155 4.00 -4.61 -4.08
N VAL A 156 4.52 -4.92 -5.26
CA VAL A 156 4.89 -3.90 -6.25
C VAL A 156 3.69 -3.03 -6.57
N ASN A 157 2.55 -3.62 -6.90
CA ASN A 157 1.25 -2.97 -7.06
C ASN A 157 1.33 -1.58 -7.72
N TYR A 158 2.02 -1.51 -8.85
CA TYR A 158 2.26 -0.27 -9.58
C TYR A 158 0.96 0.37 -10.05
N ARG A 159 0.90 1.70 -9.97
CA ARG A 159 -0.20 2.50 -10.48
C ARG A 159 0.35 3.71 -11.21
N ASP A 160 0.34 3.66 -12.53
CA ASP A 160 0.90 4.68 -13.44
C ASP A 160 0.53 6.12 -13.04
N LEU A 161 -0.76 6.35 -12.77
CA LEU A 161 -1.27 7.66 -12.41
C LEU A 161 -0.74 8.23 -11.07
N LEU A 162 -0.27 7.37 -10.17
CA LEU A 162 0.31 7.81 -8.89
C LEU A 162 1.78 8.22 -9.04
N TRP A 163 2.38 7.88 -10.15
CA TRP A 163 3.76 8.21 -10.51
C TRP A 163 3.85 9.24 -11.63
N ASP A 164 2.72 9.89 -11.99
CA ASP A 164 2.62 10.84 -13.11
C ASP A 164 3.20 10.27 -14.43
N GLY A 165 3.09 8.94 -14.64
CA GLY A 165 3.62 8.22 -15.78
C GLY A 165 5.14 7.94 -15.73
N ASP A 166 5.83 8.35 -14.68
CA ASP A 166 7.29 8.10 -14.54
C ASP A 166 7.56 6.68 -14.01
N ARG A 167 7.45 5.71 -14.93
CA ARG A 167 7.70 4.30 -14.66
C ARG A 167 9.14 4.04 -14.20
N ALA A 168 10.10 4.82 -14.68
CA ALA A 168 11.50 4.67 -14.29
C ALA A 168 11.74 5.11 -12.83
N ALA A 169 11.11 6.21 -12.41
CA ALA A 169 11.16 6.63 -11.00
C ALA A 169 10.51 5.57 -10.09
N ALA A 170 9.39 4.99 -10.51
CA ALA A 170 8.73 3.91 -9.78
C ALA A 170 9.65 2.68 -9.63
N ALA A 171 10.25 2.22 -10.73
CA ALA A 171 11.19 1.09 -10.71
C ALA A 171 12.37 1.36 -9.77
N LYS A 172 12.95 2.57 -9.82
CA LYS A 172 14.04 2.96 -8.93
C LYS A 172 13.62 2.93 -7.45
N ALA A 173 12.42 3.42 -7.14
CA ALA A 173 11.89 3.40 -5.77
C ALA A 173 11.64 1.97 -5.29
N VAL A 174 11.02 1.11 -6.10
CA VAL A 174 10.83 -0.31 -5.81
C VAL A 174 12.17 -1.01 -5.56
N GLN A 175 13.13 -0.85 -6.47
CA GLN A 175 14.45 -1.49 -6.34
C GLN A 175 15.20 -1.03 -5.08
N SER A 176 14.98 0.21 -4.62
CA SER A 176 15.63 0.73 -3.42
C SER A 176 15.20 0.02 -2.13
N VAL A 177 14.04 -0.62 -2.12
CA VAL A 177 13.50 -1.33 -0.95
C VAL A 177 13.71 -2.84 -1.01
N LEU A 178 14.03 -3.43 -2.17
CA LEU A 178 14.25 -4.88 -2.33
C LEU A 178 15.26 -5.46 -1.33
N PRO A 179 16.36 -4.76 -0.93
CA PRO A 179 17.30 -5.28 0.08
C PRO A 179 16.69 -5.55 1.46
N TYR A 180 15.47 -5.07 1.72
CA TYR A 180 14.78 -5.27 3.00
C TYR A 180 13.66 -6.30 2.91
N VAL A 181 13.34 -6.82 1.72
CA VAL A 181 12.15 -7.63 1.44
C VAL A 181 12.45 -9.11 1.56
N ASP A 182 11.60 -9.85 2.26
CA ASP A 182 11.63 -11.32 2.36
C ASP A 182 10.60 -11.98 1.46
N LEU A 183 9.40 -11.38 1.32
CA LEU A 183 8.32 -11.85 0.47
C LEU A 183 7.93 -10.75 -0.51
N LEU A 184 8.15 -10.98 -1.79
CA LEU A 184 7.82 -10.05 -2.87
C LEU A 184 6.60 -10.57 -3.65
N LYS A 185 5.61 -9.72 -3.87
CA LYS A 185 4.55 -9.96 -4.86
C LYS A 185 4.75 -9.00 -6.04
N VAL A 186 4.66 -9.52 -7.25
CA VAL A 186 4.79 -8.81 -8.52
C VAL A 186 3.80 -9.40 -9.52
N SER A 187 3.22 -8.59 -10.40
CA SER A 187 2.48 -9.10 -11.57
C SER A 187 3.41 -9.21 -12.77
N ASP A 188 2.99 -9.96 -13.79
CA ASP A 188 3.69 -10.07 -15.08
C ASP A 188 3.96 -8.69 -15.69
N ASP A 189 2.98 -7.78 -15.63
CA ASP A 189 3.11 -6.39 -16.12
C ASP A 189 4.06 -5.51 -15.28
N GLU A 190 4.53 -5.98 -14.13
CA GLU A 190 5.36 -5.24 -13.17
C GLU A 190 6.80 -5.77 -13.07
N THR A 191 7.17 -6.80 -13.83
CA THR A 191 8.49 -7.46 -13.71
C THR A 191 9.65 -6.51 -13.95
N ASP A 192 9.49 -5.53 -14.84
CA ASP A 192 10.49 -4.49 -15.11
C ASP A 192 10.78 -3.60 -13.89
N MET A 193 9.82 -3.45 -12.94
CA MET A 193 10.02 -2.74 -11.70
C MET A 193 11.13 -3.35 -10.83
N VAL A 194 11.35 -4.65 -10.96
CA VAL A 194 12.35 -5.39 -10.18
C VAL A 194 13.59 -5.76 -11.01
N GLY A 195 13.64 -5.36 -12.28
CA GLY A 195 14.79 -5.54 -13.17
C GLY A 195 14.54 -6.44 -14.37
N GLY A 196 13.30 -6.90 -14.58
CA GLY A 196 12.88 -7.76 -15.68
C GLY A 196 12.56 -9.19 -15.24
N GLU A 197 11.83 -9.92 -16.09
CA GLU A 197 11.39 -11.29 -15.83
C GLU A 197 12.59 -12.23 -15.58
N GLU A 198 13.67 -12.07 -16.32
CA GLU A 198 14.91 -12.85 -16.17
C GLU A 198 15.60 -12.65 -14.82
N VAL A 199 15.30 -11.56 -14.10
CA VAL A 199 15.88 -11.27 -12.78
C VAL A 199 15.10 -11.95 -11.66
N LEU A 200 13.82 -12.32 -11.84
CA LEU A 200 12.99 -12.92 -10.79
C LEU A 200 13.66 -14.13 -10.10
N PRO A 201 14.24 -15.11 -10.82
CA PRO A 201 14.93 -16.22 -10.19
C PRO A 201 16.20 -15.82 -9.41
N LEU A 202 16.80 -14.67 -9.76
CA LEU A 202 18.05 -14.18 -9.17
C LEU A 202 17.84 -13.28 -7.95
N LEU A 203 16.59 -12.88 -7.64
CA LEU A 203 16.28 -11.97 -6.53
C LEU A 203 16.69 -12.56 -5.18
N ARG A 204 16.64 -13.88 -5.03
CA ARG A 204 17.11 -14.57 -3.83
C ARG A 204 18.61 -14.37 -3.61
N GLU A 205 19.41 -14.55 -4.65
CA GLU A 205 20.88 -14.40 -4.57
C GLU A 205 21.26 -12.93 -4.40
N ARG A 206 20.57 -12.04 -5.10
CA ARG A 206 20.89 -10.61 -5.15
C ARG A 206 20.49 -9.85 -3.90
N TYR A 207 19.32 -10.17 -3.32
CA TYR A 207 18.72 -9.41 -2.21
C TYR A 207 18.34 -10.26 -1.00
N GLY A 208 18.44 -11.59 -1.07
CA GLY A 208 18.04 -12.48 0.00
C GLY A 208 16.54 -12.74 0.07
N ILE A 209 15.76 -12.38 -0.96
CA ILE A 209 14.31 -12.56 -1.00
C ILE A 209 13.97 -14.04 -0.90
N SER A 210 13.22 -14.42 0.14
CA SER A 210 12.90 -15.83 0.44
C SER A 210 11.83 -16.40 -0.48
N ALA A 211 10.87 -15.57 -0.91
CA ALA A 211 9.80 -15.99 -1.82
C ALA A 211 9.36 -14.84 -2.73
N VAL A 212 9.10 -15.17 -3.99
CA VAL A 212 8.48 -14.29 -4.99
C VAL A 212 7.17 -14.91 -5.41
N VAL A 213 6.10 -14.12 -5.40
CA VAL A 213 4.78 -14.48 -5.91
C VAL A 213 4.53 -13.66 -7.16
N GLU A 214 4.54 -14.30 -8.30
CA GLU A 214 4.16 -13.70 -9.57
C GLU A 214 2.70 -14.01 -9.88
N THR A 215 1.93 -12.99 -10.28
CA THR A 215 0.53 -13.15 -10.72
C THR A 215 0.45 -12.91 -12.22
N LEU A 216 -0.27 -13.78 -12.92
CA LEU A 216 -0.35 -13.84 -14.39
C LEU A 216 -1.70 -13.32 -14.92
N GLY A 217 -2.20 -12.20 -14.40
CA GLY A 217 -3.43 -11.58 -14.84
C GLY A 217 -4.73 -12.17 -14.26
#